data_22256dbf6e38a541a290560d9fa91366
#
_entry.id   22256dbf6e38a541a290560d9fa91366
#
_cell.length_a   1.000
_cell.length_b   1.000
_cell.length_c   1.000
_cell.angle_alpha   90.00
_cell.angle_beta   90.00
_cell.angle_gamma   90.00
#
_symmetry.space_group_name_H-M   'P 1'
#
loop_
_entity.id
_entity.type
_entity.pdbx_description
1 polymer ?
#
loop_
_entity_poly.entity_id
_entity_poly.type
_entity_poly.pdbx_seq_one_letter_code
_entity_poly.pdbx_strand_id
1 'polypeptide(L)'
;MIPKELTALEVLGIAIRAELDAQIIYGEMAARVSSPRAKERFRILVAEEQQHQTILERKYRQMFPDVPLKLPPSQLPQRAATVELRQDLTTKGV
;
A
#
# COMPACT_ATOMS: atom_id res chain seq x y z
N MET A 1 19.23 -14.68 2.44
CA MET A 1 20.15 -14.04 3.32
C MET A 1 19.73 -12.65 3.72
N ILE A 2 19.89 -12.35 4.97
CA ILE A 2 19.53 -11.05 5.44
C ILE A 2 20.64 -10.08 5.18
N PRO A 3 20.37 -8.98 4.56
CA PRO A 3 21.39 -7.99 4.39
C PRO A 3 21.84 -7.60 5.79
N LYS A 4 23.03 -7.23 5.92
CA LYS A 4 23.48 -6.84 7.18
C LYS A 4 22.52 -5.84 7.76
N GLU A 5 22.77 -5.19 8.68
CA GLU A 5 21.89 -4.44 9.50
C GLU A 5 21.03 -3.45 8.78
N LEU A 6 19.75 -3.49 9.05
CA LEU A 6 18.84 -2.46 8.65
C LEU A 6 18.69 -1.47 9.81
N THR A 7 18.68 -0.19 9.49
CA THR A 7 18.45 0.82 10.51
C THR A 7 16.95 0.90 10.80
N ALA A 8 16.59 1.48 11.93
CA ALA A 8 15.19 1.70 12.27
C ALA A 8 14.50 2.56 11.21
N LEU A 9 15.21 3.53 10.67
CA LEU A 9 14.67 4.38 9.62
C LEU A 9 14.30 3.57 8.39
N GLU A 10 15.19 2.67 7.98
CA GLU A 10 14.93 1.82 6.82
C GLU A 10 13.78 0.87 7.07
N VAL A 11 13.74 0.28 8.27
CA VAL A 11 12.67 -0.65 8.61
C VAL A 11 11.31 0.04 8.56
N LEU A 12 11.21 1.25 9.10
CA LEU A 12 9.96 1.98 9.07
C LEU A 12 9.54 2.32 7.64
N GLY A 13 10.49 2.70 6.79
CA GLY A 13 10.18 2.97 5.40
C GLY A 13 9.67 1.74 4.68
N ILE A 14 10.30 0.59 4.92
CA ILE A 14 9.86 -0.67 4.33
C ILE A 14 8.45 -1.01 4.80
N ALA A 15 8.20 -0.85 6.09
CA ALA A 15 6.88 -1.18 6.64
C ALA A 15 5.79 -0.28 6.07
N ILE A 16 6.07 1.01 5.96
CA ILE A 16 5.08 1.94 5.38
C ILE A 16 4.80 1.59 3.93
N ARG A 17 5.85 1.29 3.17
CA ARG A 17 5.64 0.87 1.77
C ARG A 17 4.80 -0.40 1.70
N ALA A 18 5.02 -1.34 2.60
CA ALA A 18 4.23 -2.57 2.61
C ALA A 18 2.75 -2.28 2.88
N GLU A 19 2.44 -1.32 3.76
CA GLU A 19 1.06 -0.97 4.01
C GLU A 19 0.41 -0.34 2.79
N LEU A 20 1.16 0.50 2.08
CA LEU A 20 0.64 1.10 0.86
C LEU A 20 0.41 0.04 -0.22
N ASP A 21 1.33 -0.89 -0.38
CA ASP A 21 1.17 -1.97 -1.34
C ASP A 21 -0.06 -2.82 -1.00
N ALA A 22 -0.27 -3.09 0.27
CA ALA A 22 -1.43 -3.86 0.70
C ALA A 22 -2.73 -3.14 0.35
N GLN A 23 -2.77 -1.82 0.52
CA GLN A 23 -3.95 -1.05 0.16
C GLN A 23 -4.26 -1.19 -1.32
N ILE A 24 -3.24 -1.16 -2.16
CA ILE A 24 -3.43 -1.32 -3.60
C ILE A 24 -3.99 -2.71 -3.91
N ILE A 25 -3.40 -3.74 -3.31
CA ILE A 25 -3.84 -5.11 -3.55
C ILE A 25 -5.29 -5.30 -3.13
N TYR A 26 -5.63 -4.88 -1.91
CA TYR A 26 -6.99 -5.07 -1.43
C TYR A 26 -7.98 -4.21 -2.20
N GLY A 27 -7.56 -3.03 -2.64
CA GLY A 27 -8.41 -2.20 -3.48
C GLY A 27 -8.72 -2.85 -4.81
N GLU A 28 -7.71 -3.48 -5.42
CA GLU A 28 -7.93 -4.21 -6.66
C GLU A 28 -8.85 -5.39 -6.45
N MET A 29 -8.67 -6.10 -5.35
CA MET A 29 -9.54 -7.23 -5.06
C MET A 29 -10.98 -6.77 -4.87
N ALA A 30 -11.19 -5.66 -4.16
CA ALA A 30 -12.53 -5.12 -3.99
C ALA A 30 -13.17 -4.79 -5.32
N ALA A 31 -12.37 -4.30 -6.27
CA ALA A 31 -12.88 -3.93 -7.58
C ALA A 31 -13.23 -5.16 -8.43
N ARG A 32 -12.57 -6.28 -8.20
CA ARG A 32 -12.69 -7.44 -9.07
C ARG A 32 -13.67 -8.49 -8.59
N VAL A 33 -13.88 -8.60 -7.28
CA VAL A 33 -14.82 -9.60 -6.79
C VAL A 33 -16.23 -9.15 -7.11
N SER A 34 -17.10 -10.11 -7.38
CA SER A 34 -18.49 -9.80 -7.73
C SER A 34 -19.42 -9.82 -6.53
N SER A 35 -19.05 -10.53 -5.48
CA SER A 35 -19.88 -10.62 -4.30
C SER A 35 -19.84 -9.31 -3.51
N PRO A 36 -20.99 -8.70 -3.23
CA PRO A 36 -20.99 -7.47 -2.41
C PRO A 36 -20.38 -7.69 -1.03
N ARG A 37 -20.57 -8.87 -0.48
CA ARG A 37 -19.98 -9.19 0.82
C ARG A 37 -18.46 -9.21 0.75
N ALA A 38 -17.91 -9.81 -0.30
CA ALA A 38 -16.48 -9.87 -0.47
C ALA A 38 -15.92 -8.48 -0.72
N LYS A 39 -16.63 -7.66 -1.52
CA LYS A 39 -16.18 -6.30 -1.74
C LYS A 39 -16.07 -5.53 -0.43
N GLU A 40 -17.05 -5.67 0.41
CA GLU A 40 -17.05 -4.97 1.68
C GLU A 40 -15.89 -5.41 2.56
N ARG A 41 -15.62 -6.72 2.57
CA ARG A 41 -14.50 -7.24 3.36
C ARG A 41 -13.18 -6.67 2.90
N PHE A 42 -12.97 -6.56 1.59
CA PHE A 42 -11.74 -5.98 1.08
C PHE A 42 -11.66 -4.49 1.36
N ARG A 43 -12.78 -3.79 1.31
CA ARG A 43 -12.77 -2.36 1.67
C ARG A 43 -12.40 -2.15 3.13
N ILE A 44 -12.87 -3.03 4.00
CA ILE A 44 -12.50 -2.97 5.41
C ILE A 44 -11.00 -3.18 5.57
N LEU A 45 -10.43 -4.13 4.82
CA LEU A 45 -8.99 -4.35 4.87
C LEU A 45 -8.21 -3.14 4.41
N VAL A 46 -8.68 -2.47 3.35
CA VAL A 46 -8.02 -1.24 2.91
C VAL A 46 -8.01 -0.20 4.03
N ALA A 47 -9.14 -0.03 4.70
CA ALA A 47 -9.22 0.94 5.78
C ALA A 47 -8.30 0.59 6.93
N GLU A 48 -8.19 -0.70 7.25
CA GLU A 48 -7.29 -1.14 8.31
C GLU A 48 -5.84 -0.85 7.95
N GLU A 49 -5.45 -1.09 6.71
CA GLU A 49 -4.09 -0.80 6.30
C GLU A 49 -3.80 0.69 6.29
N GLN A 50 -4.80 1.50 5.98
CA GLN A 50 -4.63 2.95 6.07
C GLN A 50 -4.36 3.38 7.51
N GLN A 51 -5.01 2.76 8.47
CA GLN A 51 -4.76 3.05 9.88
C GLN A 51 -3.35 2.62 10.27
N HIS A 52 -2.92 1.46 9.81
CA HIS A 52 -1.56 1.00 10.08
C HIS A 52 -0.54 1.98 9.51
N GLN A 53 -0.78 2.46 8.30
CA GLN A 53 0.09 3.43 7.68
C GLN A 53 0.19 4.70 8.52
N THR A 54 -0.95 5.20 8.99
CA THR A 54 -0.96 6.40 9.80
C THR A 54 -0.16 6.22 11.08
N ILE A 55 -0.30 5.07 11.72
CA ILE A 55 0.43 4.77 12.95
C ILE A 55 1.93 4.75 12.68
N LEU A 56 2.34 4.08 11.60
CA LEU A 56 3.74 3.97 11.27
C LEU A 56 4.34 5.32 10.90
N GLU A 57 3.60 6.14 10.16
CA GLU A 57 4.08 7.46 9.80
C GLU A 57 4.24 8.36 11.02
N ARG A 58 3.31 8.24 11.96
CA ARG A 58 3.43 8.99 13.20
C ARG A 58 4.68 8.56 13.96
N LYS A 59 4.91 7.26 14.02
CA LYS A 59 6.11 6.73 14.67
C LYS A 59 7.37 7.26 14.01
N TYR A 60 7.37 7.28 12.67
CA TYR A 60 8.49 7.79 11.92
C TYR A 60 8.78 9.25 12.31
N ARG A 61 7.75 10.07 12.32
CA ARG A 61 7.93 11.49 12.64
C ARG A 61 8.38 11.69 14.08
N GLN A 62 7.95 10.82 14.98
CA GLN A 62 8.40 10.90 16.37
C GLN A 62 9.88 10.54 16.51
N MET A 63 10.31 9.53 15.79
CA MET A 63 11.69 9.05 15.90
C MET A 63 12.66 9.87 15.06
N PHE A 64 12.20 10.40 13.94
CA PHE A 64 13.07 11.08 12.99
C PHE A 64 12.43 12.39 12.53
N PRO A 65 12.24 13.35 13.44
CA PRO A 65 11.46 14.55 13.11
C PRO A 65 12.08 15.40 12.01
N ASP A 66 13.40 15.30 11.83
CA ASP A 66 14.08 16.14 10.84
C ASP A 66 14.44 15.40 9.57
N VAL A 67 13.99 14.17 9.42
CA VAL A 67 14.34 13.35 8.26
C VAL A 67 13.11 13.19 7.38
N PRO A 68 13.13 13.69 6.14
CA PRO A 68 12.00 13.50 5.24
C PRO A 68 11.75 12.02 4.99
N LEU A 69 10.48 11.65 4.96
CA LEU A 69 10.11 10.27 4.71
C LEU A 69 10.37 9.93 3.26
N LYS A 70 11.23 8.95 3.03
CA LYS A 70 11.50 8.42 1.70
C LYS A 70 11.16 6.96 1.72
N LEU A 71 10.25 6.56 0.85
CA LEU A 71 9.81 5.18 0.79
C LEU A 71 10.62 4.41 -0.25
N PRO A 72 10.94 3.16 0.05
CA PRO A 72 11.52 2.31 -0.98
C PRO A 72 10.51 2.04 -2.08
N PRO A 73 10.97 1.55 -3.23
CA PRO A 73 10.04 1.23 -4.31
C PRO A 73 9.03 0.18 -3.89
N SER A 74 7.87 0.24 -4.52
CA SER A 74 6.84 -0.74 -4.30
C SER A 74 7.33 -2.13 -4.70
N GLN A 75 6.88 -3.14 -3.97
CA GLN A 75 7.15 -4.53 -4.32
C GLN A 75 6.17 -5.06 -5.37
N LEU A 76 5.16 -4.27 -5.71
CA LEU A 76 4.17 -4.70 -6.68
C LEU A 76 4.75 -4.63 -8.08
N PRO A 77 4.28 -5.51 -8.97
CA PRO A 77 4.78 -5.49 -10.34
C PRO A 77 4.36 -4.23 -11.06
N GLN A 78 5.16 -3.84 -12.05
CA GLN A 78 4.91 -2.66 -12.84
C GLN A 78 3.52 -2.67 -13.48
N ARG A 79 2.96 -3.84 -13.69
CA ARG A 79 1.65 -3.96 -14.30
C ARG A 79 0.54 -3.30 -13.48
N ALA A 80 0.80 -2.94 -12.23
CA ALA A 80 -0.21 -2.23 -11.46
C ALA A 80 -0.61 -0.95 -12.15
N ALA A 81 0.35 -0.20 -12.64
CA ALA A 81 0.06 1.02 -13.38
C ALA A 81 -0.69 0.71 -14.67
N THR A 82 -0.30 -0.38 -15.32
CA THR A 82 -0.98 -0.80 -16.54
C THR A 82 -2.44 -1.14 -16.28
N VAL A 83 -2.69 -1.78 -15.14
CA VAL A 83 -4.05 -2.13 -14.77
C VAL A 83 -4.90 -0.88 -14.58
N GLU A 84 -4.34 0.13 -13.96
CA GLU A 84 -5.07 1.38 -13.80
C GLU A 84 -5.45 1.99 -15.13
N LEU A 85 -4.53 2.05 -16.06
CA LEU A 85 -4.80 2.58 -17.37
C LEU A 85 -5.90 1.79 -18.06
N ARG A 86 -5.86 0.48 -17.95
CA ARG A 86 -6.87 -0.36 -18.57
C ARG A 86 -8.23 -0.16 -17.94
N GLN A 87 -8.27 0.06 -16.64
CA GLN A 87 -9.54 0.32 -15.97
C GLN A 87 -10.17 1.59 -16.49
N ASP A 88 -9.38 2.62 -16.70
CA ASP A 88 -9.89 3.85 -17.26
C ASP A 88 -10.50 3.61 -18.63
N LEU A 89 -9.79 2.89 -19.48
CA LEU A 89 -10.27 2.60 -20.80
C LEU A 89 -11.53 1.75 -20.76
N THR A 90 -11.55 0.77 -19.90
CA THR A 90 -12.70 -0.11 -19.77
C THR A 90 -13.91 0.65 -19.27
N THR A 91 -13.72 1.52 -18.33
CA THR A 91 -14.80 2.30 -17.78
C THR A 91 -15.43 3.15 -18.86
N LYS A 92 -14.64 3.70 -19.75
CA LYS A 92 -15.17 4.48 -20.85
C LYS A 92 -15.91 3.63 -21.84
N GLY A 93 -15.46 2.40 -22.01
CA GLY A 93 -16.06 1.52 -22.99
C GLY A 93 -17.33 0.86 -22.52
N VAL A 94 -17.66 1.01 -21.27
CA VAL A 94 -18.85 0.37 -20.72
C VAL A 94 -20.07 1.28 -20.79
#